data_a9b1402fa1741f13dca6577c7c8b8d8b
#
_entry.id   a9b1402fa1741f13dca6577c7c8b8d8b
#
_cell.length_a   1.000
_cell.length_b   1.000
_cell.length_c   1.000
_cell.angle_alpha   90.00
_cell.angle_beta   90.00
_cell.angle_gamma   90.00
#
_symmetry.space_group_name_H-M   'P 1'
#
loop_
_entity.id
_entity.type
_entity.pdbx_description
1 polymer ?
#
loop_
_entity_poly.entity_id
_entity_poly.type
_entity_poly.pdbx_seq_one_letter_code
_entity_poly.pdbx_strand_id
1 'polypeptide(L)'
;MHAFAPEFGRVAKSYKWPIAKGQTSNLRLLMHRFLRRISIRILSFALAVGCLSATSYGQATSAVIAVDHGPNAQQQLSKHYVILVSLDGFRYDYAKRYHADHLLTLAAQGANAPEGMLPAYPSITFPNHYTIVTGLYPEHHGIVANTFYDPARKEEYSNRDAKSVGDGTWYGGTPLWVLAEQQGMRSACFFWVGSEADIQEVRPSYYLKFDGKFPNGKRVDQVLAWLHLSPEQRPHLITLYFSDADTAGHQYGPDSSQVADAVHELDGEIGRLMDGIKETKLPVDLIVLADHGMVKVEGAAIRLDQYGLNPSWFAQIVDSILYPKSDDDAQRAYEALRGKSDKFLVYRRAQVPGYLHFDSNPREGDPVVVPTGPYLITASGDSRGAEHPPVGMHGYDATRMPEMKALFVAAGPDIRSGVAMMPFENVNVYPLIAKILGLDITNLKTGPIDGKLGVLEGILKSD
;
A
#
# COMPACT_ATOMS: atom_id res chain seq x y z
N MET A 1 7.27 51.70 -21.30
CA MET A 1 8.00 52.87 -20.74
C MET A 1 8.96 52.34 -19.68
N HIS A 2 10.23 52.62 -19.97
CA HIS A 2 11.43 52.64 -19.11
C HIS A 2 11.98 51.35 -18.46
N ALA A 3 13.05 50.95 -19.09
CA ALA A 3 14.12 50.07 -18.65
C ALA A 3 14.98 50.71 -17.53
N PHE A 4 15.59 49.88 -16.71
CA PHE A 4 16.86 50.21 -16.03
C PHE A 4 17.70 48.93 -15.87
N ALA A 5 18.84 48.90 -16.55
CA ALA A 5 19.99 48.06 -16.28
C ALA A 5 21.07 48.90 -15.61
N PRO A 6 21.97 48.36 -14.80
CA PRO A 6 23.28 48.98 -14.64
C PRO A 6 24.44 48.10 -15.17
N GLU A 7 25.31 48.78 -15.93
CA GLU A 7 26.65 48.34 -16.34
C GLU A 7 27.61 48.18 -15.14
N PHE A 8 28.53 47.22 -15.27
CA PHE A 8 29.79 47.23 -14.53
C PHE A 8 30.99 47.11 -15.47
N GLY A 9 31.79 48.18 -15.47
CA GLY A 9 32.95 48.37 -16.30
C GLY A 9 34.19 47.60 -15.87
N ARG A 10 35.02 47.35 -16.86
CA ARG A 10 36.36 46.75 -16.81
C ARG A 10 37.38 47.69 -16.15
N VAL A 11 38.32 47.10 -15.33
CA VAL A 11 39.68 47.69 -15.16
C VAL A 11 40.70 46.56 -15.22
N ALA A 12 41.47 46.54 -16.31
CA ALA A 12 42.63 45.70 -16.47
C ALA A 12 43.90 46.55 -16.10
N LYS A 13 44.66 46.09 -15.12
CA LYS A 13 46.01 46.61 -14.88
C LYS A 13 47.08 45.58 -15.29
N SER A 14 47.85 45.96 -16.31
CA SER A 14 49.03 45.25 -16.80
C SER A 14 50.24 45.51 -15.92
N TYR A 15 50.91 44.42 -15.46
CA TYR A 15 52.24 44.46 -14.87
C TYR A 15 53.24 43.79 -15.81
N LYS A 16 54.26 44.57 -16.26
CA LYS A 16 55.44 44.07 -16.99
C LYS A 16 56.55 43.75 -16.02
N TRP A 17 57.18 42.59 -16.16
CA TRP A 17 58.42 42.21 -15.49
C TRP A 17 59.62 42.17 -16.50
N PRO A 18 60.86 42.58 -16.12
CA PRO A 18 61.98 42.56 -17.00
C PRO A 18 62.68 41.19 -17.09
N ILE A 19 63.06 40.82 -18.27
CA ILE A 19 63.79 39.60 -18.59
C ILE A 19 65.30 39.84 -18.44
N ALA A 20 65.96 39.12 -17.53
CA ALA A 20 67.43 39.05 -17.47
C ALA A 20 67.93 37.85 -18.30
N LYS A 21 68.85 38.12 -19.22
CA LYS A 21 69.52 37.11 -20.06
C LYS A 21 70.66 36.45 -19.28
N GLY A 22 70.67 35.11 -19.27
CA GLY A 22 71.86 34.34 -18.94
C GLY A 22 71.54 33.08 -18.09
N GLN A 23 71.74 31.91 -18.69
CA GLN A 23 71.81 30.54 -18.18
C GLN A 23 70.75 29.58 -18.68
N THR A 24 70.97 29.06 -19.89
CA THR A 24 70.00 28.16 -20.57
C THR A 24 70.52 26.73 -20.78
N SER A 25 71.42 26.19 -20.00
CA SER A 25 71.95 24.82 -20.24
C SER A 25 71.61 23.79 -19.14
N ASN A 26 71.27 24.21 -17.92
CA ASN A 26 70.99 23.25 -16.83
C ASN A 26 69.51 23.09 -16.51
N LEU A 27 68.66 23.94 -17.05
CA LEU A 27 67.22 23.91 -16.79
C LEU A 27 66.46 22.82 -17.60
N ARG A 28 66.97 22.47 -18.80
CA ARG A 28 66.35 21.43 -19.64
C ARG A 28 66.48 20.01 -19.08
N LEU A 29 67.60 19.68 -18.43
CA LEU A 29 67.80 18.33 -17.83
C LEU A 29 66.97 18.14 -16.53
N LEU A 30 66.82 19.20 -15.74
CA LEU A 30 65.98 19.18 -14.53
C LEU A 30 64.50 19.13 -14.84
N MET A 31 64.03 19.86 -15.88
CA MET A 31 62.62 19.82 -16.32
C MET A 31 62.24 18.46 -16.89
N HIS A 32 63.10 17.77 -17.66
CA HIS A 32 62.81 16.42 -18.16
C HIS A 32 62.72 15.36 -17.07
N ARG A 33 63.51 15.47 -15.99
CA ARG A 33 63.42 14.57 -14.83
C ARG A 33 62.22 14.89 -13.93
N PHE A 34 61.79 16.15 -13.86
CA PHE A 34 60.63 16.60 -13.11
C PHE A 34 59.31 16.23 -13.82
N LEU A 35 59.22 16.43 -15.12
CA LEU A 35 58.06 16.07 -15.96
C LEU A 35 57.84 14.53 -16.03
N ARG A 36 58.95 13.72 -16.10
CA ARG A 36 58.82 12.24 -16.02
C ARG A 36 58.31 11.76 -14.66
N ARG A 37 58.68 12.41 -13.56
CA ARG A 37 58.19 12.06 -12.21
C ARG A 37 56.74 12.50 -11.98
N ILE A 38 56.28 13.60 -12.59
CA ILE A 38 54.91 14.07 -12.53
C ILE A 38 54.01 13.18 -13.41
N SER A 39 54.43 12.81 -14.63
CA SER A 39 53.70 11.93 -15.51
C SER A 39 53.48 10.52 -14.92
N ILE A 40 54.45 9.95 -14.22
CA ILE A 40 54.30 8.66 -13.58
C ILE A 40 53.40 8.74 -12.33
N ARG A 41 53.41 9.84 -11.59
CA ARG A 41 52.49 10.04 -10.45
C ARG A 41 51.07 10.38 -10.86
N ILE A 42 50.87 11.09 -11.97
CA ILE A 42 49.54 11.37 -12.52
C ILE A 42 48.95 10.10 -13.13
N LEU A 43 49.74 9.23 -13.80
CA LEU A 43 49.26 7.97 -14.33
C LEU A 43 48.92 6.96 -13.19
N SER A 44 49.69 6.93 -12.10
CA SER A 44 49.38 6.13 -10.92
C SER A 44 48.17 6.64 -10.13
N PHE A 45 47.94 7.96 -10.13
CA PHE A 45 46.75 8.54 -9.49
C PHE A 45 45.51 8.38 -10.36
N ALA A 46 45.60 8.42 -11.69
CA ALA A 46 44.52 8.14 -12.60
C ALA A 46 44.10 6.65 -12.60
N LEU A 47 45.05 5.70 -12.41
CA LEU A 47 44.72 4.28 -12.21
C LEU A 47 44.11 4.02 -10.82
N ALA A 48 44.51 4.75 -9.77
CA ALA A 48 43.93 4.60 -8.43
C ALA A 48 42.53 5.27 -8.30
N VAL A 49 42.28 6.35 -9.06
CA VAL A 49 40.95 7.00 -9.11
C VAL A 49 40.01 6.25 -10.06
N GLY A 50 40.52 5.56 -11.08
CA GLY A 50 39.72 4.69 -11.97
C GLY A 50 39.19 3.41 -11.31
N CYS A 51 39.79 2.95 -10.21
CA CYS A 51 39.32 1.79 -9.44
C CYS A 51 38.40 2.16 -8.25
N LEU A 52 38.15 3.45 -8.00
CA LEU A 52 37.31 3.91 -6.86
C LEU A 52 35.95 4.53 -7.27
N SER A 53 35.57 4.44 -8.55
CA SER A 53 34.29 4.97 -9.04
C SER A 53 33.34 3.89 -9.52
N ALA A 54 33.51 2.65 -9.13
CA ALA A 54 32.50 1.61 -9.25
C ALA A 54 31.97 1.20 -7.85
N THR A 55 31.73 2.17 -6.97
CA THR A 55 30.68 1.97 -5.99
C THR A 55 29.37 2.14 -6.75
N SER A 56 28.94 1.07 -7.40
CA SER A 56 27.54 0.84 -7.61
C SER A 56 26.88 1.05 -6.25
N TYR A 57 26.17 2.16 -6.09
CA TYR A 57 25.06 2.19 -5.17
C TYR A 57 24.09 1.14 -5.70
N GLY A 58 24.36 -0.12 -5.40
CA GLY A 58 23.38 -1.16 -5.47
C GLY A 58 22.29 -0.70 -4.51
N GLN A 59 21.20 -0.19 -5.03
CA GLN A 59 19.95 -0.16 -4.29
C GLN A 59 19.82 -1.58 -3.75
N ALA A 60 19.82 -1.72 -2.44
CA ALA A 60 19.49 -2.99 -1.79
C ALA A 60 18.02 -3.22 -2.14
N THR A 61 17.77 -3.88 -3.28
CA THR A 61 16.44 -4.34 -3.62
C THR A 61 16.06 -5.38 -2.56
N SER A 62 14.89 -5.23 -1.95
CA SER A 62 14.38 -6.20 -0.99
C SER A 62 14.49 -7.60 -1.59
N ALA A 63 15.26 -8.46 -0.94
CA ALA A 63 15.42 -9.83 -1.40
C ALA A 63 14.22 -10.66 -1.02
N VAL A 64 13.84 -11.61 -1.86
CA VAL A 64 12.83 -12.63 -1.52
C VAL A 64 13.32 -13.42 -0.30
N ILE A 65 12.50 -13.47 0.73
CA ILE A 65 12.71 -14.30 1.92
C ILE A 65 11.92 -15.59 1.68
N ALA A 66 12.63 -16.72 1.73
CA ALA A 66 12.02 -18.04 1.62
C ALA A 66 11.91 -18.68 3.01
N VAL A 67 10.73 -19.20 3.32
CA VAL A 67 10.45 -20.00 4.52
C VAL A 67 10.14 -21.42 4.06
N ASP A 68 10.79 -22.40 4.66
CA ASP A 68 10.58 -23.79 4.27
C ASP A 68 9.44 -24.42 5.07
N HIS A 69 8.30 -24.58 4.42
CA HIS A 69 7.13 -25.33 4.90
C HIS A 69 7.00 -26.70 4.25
N GLY A 70 8.05 -27.15 3.56
CA GLY A 70 8.01 -28.35 2.71
C GLY A 70 7.42 -28.08 1.32
N PRO A 71 7.32 -29.09 0.45
CA PRO A 71 6.71 -28.97 -0.87
C PRO A 71 5.18 -28.87 -0.77
N ASN A 72 4.53 -28.39 -1.86
CA ASN A 72 3.09 -28.53 -2.00
C ASN A 72 2.66 -29.98 -1.74
N ALA A 73 1.64 -30.18 -0.92
CA ALA A 73 1.09 -31.50 -0.67
C ALA A 73 0.51 -32.10 -1.96
N GLN A 74 0.58 -33.43 -2.11
CA GLN A 74 0.19 -34.11 -3.34
C GLN A 74 -1.23 -33.75 -3.83
N GLN A 75 -2.18 -33.57 -2.92
CA GLN A 75 -3.56 -33.19 -3.23
C GLN A 75 -3.68 -31.74 -3.72
N GLN A 76 -2.68 -30.89 -3.50
CA GLN A 76 -2.67 -29.49 -3.95
C GLN A 76 -2.12 -29.31 -5.36
N LEU A 77 -1.29 -30.26 -5.86
CA LEU A 77 -0.59 -30.13 -7.15
C LEU A 77 -1.54 -29.97 -8.35
N SER A 78 -2.77 -30.48 -8.26
CA SER A 78 -3.78 -30.37 -9.33
C SER A 78 -4.71 -29.15 -9.19
N LYS A 79 -4.57 -28.35 -8.12
CA LYS A 79 -5.39 -27.15 -7.91
C LYS A 79 -4.96 -26.01 -8.81
N HIS A 80 -5.89 -25.11 -9.08
CA HIS A 80 -5.63 -23.88 -9.81
C HIS A 80 -4.76 -22.91 -9.02
N TYR A 81 -4.38 -21.83 -9.64
CA TYR A 81 -3.55 -20.77 -9.06
C TYR A 81 -4.36 -19.50 -8.98
N VAL A 82 -4.17 -18.71 -7.93
CA VAL A 82 -4.76 -17.38 -7.81
C VAL A 82 -3.64 -16.34 -7.65
N ILE A 83 -3.69 -15.32 -8.49
CA ILE A 83 -2.91 -14.10 -8.31
C ILE A 83 -3.88 -13.00 -7.91
N LEU A 84 -3.71 -12.49 -6.68
CA LEU A 84 -4.46 -11.37 -6.14
C LEU A 84 -3.59 -10.11 -6.19
N VAL A 85 -3.97 -9.16 -7.04
CA VAL A 85 -3.28 -7.89 -7.20
C VAL A 85 -4.08 -6.78 -6.54
N SER A 86 -3.44 -5.98 -5.71
CA SER A 86 -4.02 -4.73 -5.19
C SER A 86 -3.33 -3.52 -5.79
N LEU A 87 -4.13 -2.61 -6.32
CA LEU A 87 -3.75 -1.28 -6.77
C LEU A 87 -4.28 -0.28 -5.74
N ASP A 88 -3.46 0.08 -4.73
CA ASP A 88 -3.86 0.93 -3.60
C ASP A 88 -4.48 2.25 -4.07
N GLY A 89 -5.61 2.62 -3.48
CA GLY A 89 -6.30 3.86 -3.78
C GLY A 89 -6.92 3.95 -5.19
N PHE A 90 -6.99 2.83 -5.92
CA PHE A 90 -7.49 2.79 -7.29
C PHE A 90 -9.03 2.80 -7.28
N ARG A 91 -9.59 4.00 -7.44
CA ARG A 91 -11.04 4.23 -7.44
C ARG A 91 -11.72 3.44 -8.57
N TYR A 92 -12.91 2.92 -8.31
CA TYR A 92 -13.65 2.02 -9.20
C TYR A 92 -13.84 2.53 -10.64
N ASP A 93 -13.88 3.85 -10.85
CA ASP A 93 -14.09 4.49 -12.16
C ASP A 93 -12.79 4.83 -12.91
N TYR A 94 -11.61 4.71 -12.28
CA TYR A 94 -10.34 5.12 -12.88
C TYR A 94 -10.00 4.34 -14.15
N ALA A 95 -10.26 3.04 -14.20
CA ALA A 95 -9.99 2.23 -15.39
C ALA A 95 -10.74 2.77 -16.62
N LYS A 96 -12.02 3.11 -16.46
CA LYS A 96 -12.83 3.69 -17.53
C LYS A 96 -12.46 5.15 -17.81
N ARG A 97 -12.25 5.93 -16.75
CA ARG A 97 -11.96 7.37 -16.84
C ARG A 97 -10.67 7.68 -17.55
N TYR A 98 -9.65 6.87 -17.30
CA TYR A 98 -8.29 7.04 -17.83
C TYR A 98 -7.91 6.04 -18.92
N HIS A 99 -8.87 5.29 -19.47
CA HIS A 99 -8.67 4.33 -20.57
C HIS A 99 -7.56 3.29 -20.25
N ALA A 100 -7.67 2.63 -19.10
CA ALA A 100 -6.80 1.53 -18.71
C ALA A 100 -7.20 0.26 -19.48
N ASP A 101 -6.69 0.10 -20.70
CA ASP A 101 -7.20 -0.85 -21.70
C ASP A 101 -6.99 -2.31 -21.30
N HIS A 102 -5.92 -2.64 -20.58
CA HIS A 102 -5.68 -4.01 -20.10
C HIS A 102 -6.66 -4.39 -18.98
N LEU A 103 -6.92 -3.48 -18.03
CA LEU A 103 -7.92 -3.67 -16.99
C LEU A 103 -9.34 -3.78 -17.57
N LEU A 104 -9.68 -2.96 -18.58
CA LEU A 104 -10.95 -3.03 -19.27
C LEU A 104 -11.10 -4.33 -20.06
N THR A 105 -10.02 -4.83 -20.67
CA THR A 105 -9.97 -6.13 -21.35
C THR A 105 -10.15 -7.26 -20.36
N LEU A 106 -9.48 -7.23 -19.21
CA LEU A 106 -9.62 -8.22 -18.14
C LEU A 106 -11.08 -8.25 -17.65
N ALA A 107 -11.69 -7.08 -17.42
CA ALA A 107 -13.10 -6.96 -17.03
C ALA A 107 -14.07 -7.57 -18.06
N ALA A 108 -13.82 -7.37 -19.35
CA ALA A 108 -14.64 -7.93 -20.43
C ALA A 108 -14.49 -9.45 -20.56
N GLN A 109 -13.29 -9.97 -20.28
CA GLN A 109 -12.99 -11.41 -20.33
C GLN A 109 -13.50 -12.18 -19.12
N GLY A 110 -13.83 -11.52 -18.01
CA GLY A 110 -14.20 -12.12 -16.75
C GLY A 110 -15.40 -11.48 -16.09
N ALA A 111 -15.28 -11.19 -14.81
CA ALA A 111 -16.27 -10.53 -13.96
C ALA A 111 -15.73 -9.20 -13.42
N ASN A 112 -16.60 -8.21 -13.26
CA ASN A 112 -16.24 -6.91 -12.69
C ASN A 112 -17.37 -6.30 -11.87
N ALA A 113 -17.05 -5.35 -11.00
CA ALA A 113 -18.00 -4.50 -10.29
C ALA A 113 -17.96 -3.07 -10.88
N PRO A 114 -18.76 -2.74 -11.90
CA PRO A 114 -18.69 -1.46 -12.59
C PRO A 114 -19.05 -0.26 -11.71
N GLU A 115 -19.82 -0.48 -10.64
CA GLU A 115 -20.17 0.53 -9.63
C GLU A 115 -19.31 0.43 -8.37
N GLY A 116 -18.24 -0.39 -8.40
CA GLY A 116 -17.22 -0.53 -7.39
C GLY A 116 -17.50 -1.55 -6.29
N MET A 117 -16.42 -2.03 -5.69
CA MET A 117 -16.40 -2.80 -4.45
C MET A 117 -16.42 -1.85 -3.26
N LEU A 118 -17.21 -2.16 -2.24
CA LEU A 118 -17.31 -1.37 -1.01
C LEU A 118 -16.19 -1.76 -0.04
N PRO A 119 -15.28 -0.85 0.30
CA PRO A 119 -14.33 -1.09 1.39
C PRO A 119 -15.05 -1.12 2.74
N ALA A 120 -14.50 -1.88 3.69
CA ALA A 120 -14.89 -1.81 5.09
C ALA A 120 -14.57 -0.43 5.68
N TYR A 121 -15.35 -0.01 6.67
CA TYR A 121 -15.05 1.21 7.42
C TYR A 121 -13.99 0.94 8.52
N PRO A 122 -13.03 1.87 8.70
CA PRO A 122 -12.73 2.99 7.83
C PRO A 122 -12.05 2.53 6.53
N SER A 123 -12.33 3.21 5.42
CA SER A 123 -11.75 2.90 4.10
C SER A 123 -10.27 3.33 4.05
N ILE A 124 -9.43 2.67 4.84
CA ILE A 124 -8.00 2.92 5.05
C ILE A 124 -7.21 1.68 4.63
N THR A 125 -5.97 1.89 4.17
CA THR A 125 -5.10 0.88 3.55
C THR A 125 -4.94 -0.40 4.38
N PHE A 126 -4.41 -0.31 5.61
CA PHE A 126 -4.11 -1.50 6.40
C PHE A 126 -5.36 -2.27 6.81
N PRO A 127 -6.43 -1.62 7.35
CA PRO A 127 -7.69 -2.30 7.60
C PRO A 127 -8.22 -3.07 6.38
N ASN A 128 -8.28 -2.43 5.21
CA ASN A 128 -8.94 -3.01 4.04
C ASN A 128 -8.14 -4.10 3.35
N HIS A 129 -6.81 -3.95 3.22
CA HIS A 129 -5.97 -5.04 2.74
C HIS A 129 -6.06 -6.27 3.63
N TYR A 130 -6.16 -6.06 4.95
CA TYR A 130 -6.26 -7.17 5.87
C TYR A 130 -7.67 -7.79 5.91
N THR A 131 -8.72 -6.97 5.74
CA THR A 131 -10.11 -7.45 5.53
C THR A 131 -10.20 -8.37 4.31
N ILE A 132 -9.61 -7.97 3.16
CA ILE A 132 -9.64 -8.74 1.91
C ILE A 132 -9.06 -10.15 2.09
N VAL A 133 -8.01 -10.28 2.88
CA VAL A 133 -7.30 -11.56 3.05
C VAL A 133 -7.69 -12.36 4.29
N THR A 134 -8.58 -11.84 5.14
CA THR A 134 -9.10 -12.53 6.33
C THR A 134 -10.58 -12.83 6.27
N GLY A 135 -11.33 -12.08 5.44
CA GLY A 135 -12.79 -12.17 5.41
C GLY A 135 -13.45 -11.65 6.69
N LEU A 136 -12.76 -10.80 7.45
CA LEU A 136 -13.23 -10.18 8.69
C LEU A 136 -13.27 -8.67 8.55
N TYR A 137 -14.20 -8.01 9.24
CA TYR A 137 -14.19 -6.56 9.38
C TYR A 137 -13.09 -6.08 10.34
N PRO A 138 -12.67 -4.81 10.29
CA PRO A 138 -11.63 -4.24 11.16
C PRO A 138 -11.88 -4.46 12.65
N GLU A 139 -13.13 -4.39 13.10
CA GLU A 139 -13.51 -4.68 14.49
C GLU A 139 -13.20 -6.11 14.93
N HIS A 140 -13.23 -7.07 14.01
CA HIS A 140 -12.99 -8.48 14.29
C HIS A 140 -11.53 -8.89 14.11
N HIS A 141 -10.84 -8.41 13.05
CA HIS A 141 -9.43 -8.73 12.87
C HIS A 141 -8.48 -7.79 13.62
N GLY A 142 -8.97 -6.67 14.17
CA GLY A 142 -8.25 -5.80 15.08
C GLY A 142 -7.25 -4.81 14.48
N ILE A 143 -7.06 -4.78 13.15
CA ILE A 143 -6.29 -3.74 12.45
C ILE A 143 -7.28 -2.65 12.06
N VAL A 144 -7.52 -1.69 12.97
CA VAL A 144 -8.60 -0.70 12.86
C VAL A 144 -8.18 0.59 12.13
N ALA A 145 -6.87 0.82 12.00
CA ALA A 145 -6.29 1.97 11.28
C ALA A 145 -4.84 1.65 10.88
N ASN A 146 -4.17 2.57 10.17
CA ASN A 146 -2.73 2.47 9.88
C ASN A 146 -1.87 2.69 11.13
N THR A 147 -2.38 3.47 12.09
CA THR A 147 -1.78 3.69 13.42
C THR A 147 -2.90 3.73 14.45
N PHE A 148 -2.79 2.99 15.54
CA PHE A 148 -3.79 2.94 16.61
C PHE A 148 -3.14 2.51 17.93
N TYR A 149 -3.79 2.83 19.05
CA TYR A 149 -3.38 2.37 20.37
C TYR A 149 -4.24 1.19 20.83
N ASP A 150 -3.63 0.19 21.43
CA ASP A 150 -4.33 -0.92 22.07
C ASP A 150 -4.40 -0.68 23.59
N PRO A 151 -5.58 -0.42 24.16
CA PRO A 151 -5.72 -0.17 25.59
C PRO A 151 -5.37 -1.36 26.48
N ALA A 152 -5.52 -2.60 25.98
CA ALA A 152 -5.21 -3.81 26.73
C ALA A 152 -3.70 -4.07 26.76
N ARG A 153 -3.01 -3.87 25.64
CA ARG A 153 -1.56 -4.00 25.53
C ARG A 153 -0.82 -2.78 26.09
N LYS A 154 -1.48 -1.62 26.13
CA LYS A 154 -0.88 -0.30 26.43
C LYS A 154 0.27 0.04 25.46
N GLU A 155 0.13 -0.35 24.22
CA GLU A 155 1.10 -0.19 23.14
C GLU A 155 0.42 0.43 21.91
N GLU A 156 1.21 1.09 21.07
CA GLU A 156 0.79 1.64 19.79
C GLU A 156 1.23 0.72 18.66
N TYR A 157 0.31 0.41 17.76
CA TYR A 157 0.62 -0.16 16.45
C TYR A 157 0.84 0.96 15.45
N SER A 158 1.85 0.85 14.62
CA SER A 158 2.05 1.76 13.49
C SER A 158 2.56 0.99 12.26
N ASN A 159 1.96 1.25 11.10
CA ASN A 159 2.42 0.71 9.82
C ASN A 159 3.82 1.22 9.41
N ARG A 160 4.35 2.23 10.11
CA ARG A 160 5.70 2.79 9.92
C ARG A 160 6.74 2.17 10.85
N ASP A 161 6.30 1.38 11.81
CA ASP A 161 7.19 0.67 12.72
C ASP A 161 7.34 -0.79 12.33
N ALA A 162 8.53 -1.16 11.85
CA ALA A 162 8.82 -2.52 11.41
C ALA A 162 8.63 -3.58 12.52
N LYS A 163 8.74 -3.19 13.81
CA LYS A 163 8.46 -4.08 14.94
C LYS A 163 6.96 -4.40 15.00
N SER A 164 6.10 -3.39 14.94
CA SER A 164 4.65 -3.56 14.94
C SER A 164 4.19 -4.36 13.72
N VAL A 165 4.69 -4.01 12.53
CA VAL A 165 4.33 -4.68 11.26
C VAL A 165 4.75 -6.15 11.26
N GLY A 166 5.88 -6.50 11.87
CA GLY A 166 6.41 -7.87 11.92
C GLY A 166 5.88 -8.74 13.07
N ASP A 167 5.13 -8.18 14.02
CA ASP A 167 4.60 -8.90 15.19
C ASP A 167 3.20 -9.46 14.89
N GLY A 168 3.13 -10.78 14.66
CA GLY A 168 1.88 -11.49 14.35
C GLY A 168 0.79 -11.38 15.41
N THR A 169 1.12 -10.99 16.64
CA THR A 169 0.14 -10.88 17.75
C THR A 169 -0.80 -9.67 17.62
N TRP A 170 -0.50 -8.71 16.73
CA TRP A 170 -1.41 -7.62 16.41
C TRP A 170 -2.59 -8.03 15.53
N TYR A 171 -2.43 -9.09 14.76
CA TYR A 171 -3.27 -9.47 13.63
C TYR A 171 -4.22 -10.61 14.02
N GLY A 172 -5.52 -10.32 14.11
CA GLY A 172 -6.55 -11.33 14.31
C GLY A 172 -6.94 -12.03 13.00
N GLY A 173 -7.71 -13.10 13.09
CA GLY A 173 -8.15 -13.86 11.91
C GLY A 173 -7.07 -14.80 11.35
N THR A 174 -7.40 -15.47 10.26
CA THR A 174 -6.50 -16.38 9.53
C THR A 174 -6.33 -15.89 8.09
N PRO A 175 -5.24 -15.18 7.75
CA PRO A 175 -5.04 -14.70 6.38
C PRO A 175 -4.93 -15.85 5.38
N LEU A 176 -5.29 -15.58 4.11
CA LEU A 176 -5.28 -16.58 3.02
C LEU A 176 -3.96 -17.33 2.91
N TRP A 177 -2.82 -16.66 3.07
CA TRP A 177 -1.51 -17.34 3.01
C TRP A 177 -1.29 -18.27 4.20
N VAL A 178 -1.73 -17.88 5.40
CA VAL A 178 -1.65 -18.75 6.59
C VAL A 178 -2.52 -19.98 6.40
N LEU A 179 -3.75 -19.79 5.89
CA LEU A 179 -4.67 -20.88 5.60
C LEU A 179 -4.10 -21.84 4.54
N ALA A 180 -3.55 -21.29 3.46
CA ALA A 180 -2.92 -22.07 2.38
C ALA A 180 -1.76 -22.93 2.91
N GLU A 181 -0.81 -22.33 3.64
CA GLU A 181 0.33 -23.04 4.21
C GLU A 181 -0.11 -24.11 5.22
N GLN A 182 -1.08 -23.81 6.08
CA GLN A 182 -1.63 -24.80 7.05
C GLN A 182 -2.31 -25.98 6.37
N GLN A 183 -2.80 -25.82 5.12
CA GLN A 183 -3.41 -26.88 4.32
C GLN A 183 -2.44 -27.49 3.31
N GLY A 184 -1.15 -27.24 3.46
CA GLY A 184 -0.09 -27.82 2.62
C GLY A 184 -0.01 -27.24 1.22
N MET A 185 -0.44 -25.99 1.02
CA MET A 185 -0.39 -25.23 -0.21
C MET A 185 0.56 -24.05 -0.04
N ARG A 186 1.62 -23.98 -0.86
CA ARG A 186 2.60 -22.88 -0.78
C ARG A 186 1.98 -21.56 -1.25
N SER A 187 2.37 -20.48 -0.59
CA SER A 187 1.95 -19.12 -0.89
C SER A 187 3.14 -18.19 -1.10
N ALA A 188 2.91 -17.09 -1.81
CA ALA A 188 3.88 -16.02 -2.00
C ALA A 188 3.21 -14.65 -1.82
N CYS A 189 3.86 -13.74 -1.08
CA CYS A 189 3.33 -12.41 -0.83
C CYS A 189 4.36 -11.34 -1.23
N PHE A 190 3.99 -10.52 -2.22
CA PHE A 190 4.76 -9.38 -2.63
C PHE A 190 4.16 -8.11 -2.03
N PHE A 191 4.65 -7.69 -0.85
CA PHE A 191 4.28 -6.46 -0.12
C PHE A 191 2.85 -6.39 0.41
N TRP A 192 2.16 -7.49 0.64
CA TRP A 192 0.81 -7.46 1.22
C TRP A 192 0.82 -7.17 2.72
N VAL A 193 -0.14 -6.37 3.19
CA VAL A 193 -0.31 -6.03 4.61
C VAL A 193 -0.40 -7.28 5.47
N GLY A 194 0.44 -7.38 6.51
CA GLY A 194 0.50 -8.50 7.43
C GLY A 194 1.36 -9.67 6.96
N SER A 195 1.85 -9.70 5.69
CA SER A 195 2.63 -10.84 5.17
C SER A 195 4.05 -10.94 5.74
N GLU A 196 4.56 -9.87 6.37
CA GLU A 196 5.85 -9.86 7.05
C GLU A 196 5.78 -10.45 8.48
N ALA A 197 4.57 -10.53 9.04
CA ALA A 197 4.32 -11.00 10.40
C ALA A 197 4.18 -12.53 10.46
N ASP A 198 4.55 -13.11 11.60
CA ASP A 198 4.37 -14.54 11.88
C ASP A 198 2.98 -14.84 12.49
N ILE A 199 1.96 -14.48 11.74
CA ILE A 199 0.58 -14.64 12.17
C ILE A 199 0.28 -16.13 12.40
N GLN A 200 -0.14 -16.50 13.61
CA GLN A 200 -0.30 -17.89 14.03
C GLN A 200 0.98 -18.74 13.85
N GLU A 201 2.16 -18.10 14.00
CA GLU A 201 3.48 -18.70 13.81
C GLU A 201 3.76 -19.17 12.36
N VAL A 202 2.99 -18.65 11.38
CA VAL A 202 3.11 -19.01 9.96
C VAL A 202 3.34 -17.75 9.12
N ARG A 203 4.38 -17.78 8.29
CA ARG A 203 4.64 -16.82 7.22
C ARG A 203 4.39 -17.44 5.86
N PRO A 204 4.21 -16.64 4.78
CA PRO A 204 4.18 -17.19 3.43
C PRO A 204 5.50 -17.92 3.11
N SER A 205 5.45 -18.96 2.26
CA SER A 205 6.64 -19.66 1.76
C SER A 205 7.63 -18.71 1.09
N TYR A 206 7.12 -17.66 0.43
CA TYR A 206 7.92 -16.58 -0.16
C TYR A 206 7.32 -15.23 0.18
N TYR A 207 8.13 -14.31 0.66
CA TYR A 207 7.67 -12.94 0.88
C TYR A 207 8.80 -11.93 0.78
N LEU A 208 8.47 -10.65 0.67
CA LEU A 208 9.41 -9.54 0.72
C LEU A 208 8.96 -8.56 1.79
N LYS A 209 9.91 -7.95 2.48
CA LYS A 209 9.64 -6.79 3.33
C LYS A 209 9.36 -5.58 2.46
N PHE A 210 8.39 -4.77 2.86
CA PHE A 210 7.94 -3.63 2.08
C PHE A 210 9.08 -2.65 1.77
N ASP A 211 9.21 -2.32 0.50
CA ASP A 211 10.07 -1.26 -0.03
C ASP A 211 9.30 -0.49 -1.11
N GLY A 212 8.81 0.69 -0.75
CA GLY A 212 8.03 1.54 -1.66
C GLY A 212 8.82 2.04 -2.89
N LYS A 213 10.16 1.88 -2.89
CA LYS A 213 11.02 2.23 -4.02
C LYS A 213 11.31 1.05 -4.95
N PHE A 214 10.82 -0.14 -4.62
CA PHE A 214 11.04 -1.32 -5.46
C PHE A 214 10.29 -1.17 -6.79
N PRO A 215 10.97 -1.24 -7.94
CA PRO A 215 10.37 -0.96 -9.25
C PRO A 215 9.18 -1.89 -9.58
N ASN A 216 8.09 -1.33 -10.09
CA ASN A 216 6.85 -2.07 -10.39
C ASN A 216 7.09 -3.23 -11.37
N GLY A 217 7.84 -3.00 -12.45
CA GLY A 217 8.20 -4.04 -13.40
C GLY A 217 8.95 -5.22 -12.77
N LYS A 218 9.76 -4.97 -11.74
CA LYS A 218 10.47 -6.03 -11.02
C LYS A 218 9.55 -6.83 -10.09
N ARG A 219 8.46 -6.22 -9.61
CA ARG A 219 7.42 -6.95 -8.85
C ARG A 219 6.74 -7.98 -9.76
N VAL A 220 6.37 -7.56 -10.97
CA VAL A 220 5.77 -8.46 -11.99
C VAL A 220 6.77 -9.55 -12.42
N ASP A 221 8.04 -9.19 -12.72
CA ASP A 221 9.10 -10.17 -13.03
C ASP A 221 9.19 -11.27 -11.98
N GLN A 222 9.13 -10.89 -10.68
CA GLN A 222 9.23 -11.86 -9.57
C GLN A 222 7.99 -12.75 -9.48
N VAL A 223 6.79 -12.21 -9.67
CA VAL A 223 5.55 -13.01 -9.70
C VAL A 223 5.61 -14.05 -10.82
N LEU A 224 6.04 -13.65 -12.03
CA LEU A 224 6.22 -14.56 -13.16
C LEU A 224 7.31 -15.59 -12.87
N ALA A 225 8.40 -15.22 -12.21
CA ALA A 225 9.44 -16.16 -11.80
C ALA A 225 8.89 -17.23 -10.84
N TRP A 226 8.01 -16.87 -9.91
CA TRP A 226 7.37 -17.86 -9.03
C TRP A 226 6.47 -18.84 -9.79
N LEU A 227 5.78 -18.41 -10.86
CA LEU A 227 4.99 -19.31 -11.70
C LEU A 227 5.84 -20.31 -12.49
N HIS A 228 7.13 -20.03 -12.71
CA HIS A 228 8.06 -20.93 -13.38
C HIS A 228 8.78 -21.94 -12.45
N LEU A 229 8.54 -21.90 -11.14
CA LEU A 229 9.05 -22.92 -10.23
C LEU A 229 8.47 -24.30 -10.53
N SER A 230 9.12 -25.37 -10.03
CA SER A 230 8.55 -26.71 -10.12
C SER A 230 7.19 -26.80 -9.40
N PRO A 231 6.28 -27.71 -9.80
CA PRO A 231 4.96 -27.81 -9.17
C PRO A 231 5.02 -27.93 -7.64
N GLU A 232 6.03 -28.62 -7.12
CA GLU A 232 6.23 -28.81 -5.67
C GLU A 232 6.61 -27.52 -4.95
N GLN A 233 7.24 -26.59 -5.66
CA GLN A 233 7.73 -25.33 -5.08
C GLN A 233 6.89 -24.10 -5.49
N ARG A 234 6.04 -24.25 -6.51
CA ARG A 234 5.25 -23.17 -7.07
C ARG A 234 4.13 -22.75 -6.11
N PRO A 235 4.05 -21.46 -5.72
CA PRO A 235 2.94 -20.99 -4.89
C PRO A 235 1.63 -21.00 -5.68
N HIS A 236 0.57 -21.55 -5.08
CA HIS A 236 -0.77 -21.52 -5.66
C HIS A 236 -1.51 -20.23 -5.38
N LEU A 237 -1.18 -19.57 -4.25
CA LEU A 237 -1.64 -18.24 -3.92
C LEU A 237 -0.48 -17.26 -4.03
N ILE A 238 -0.66 -16.22 -4.86
CA ILE A 238 0.30 -15.11 -4.96
C ILE A 238 -0.45 -13.82 -4.70
N THR A 239 0.05 -12.98 -3.79
CA THR A 239 -0.43 -11.62 -3.61
C THR A 239 0.60 -10.62 -4.13
N LEU A 240 0.13 -9.53 -4.75
CA LEU A 240 0.97 -8.48 -5.33
C LEU A 240 0.34 -7.10 -5.03
N TYR A 241 1.17 -6.15 -4.58
CA TYR A 241 0.71 -4.82 -4.18
C TYR A 241 1.46 -3.71 -4.92
N PHE A 242 0.70 -2.65 -5.28
CA PHE A 242 1.19 -1.41 -5.86
C PHE A 242 0.57 -0.20 -5.15
N SER A 243 1.35 0.87 -4.93
CA SER A 243 0.95 2.06 -4.16
C SER A 243 0.83 3.34 -4.98
N ASP A 244 1.00 3.28 -6.28
CA ASP A 244 1.26 4.45 -7.12
C ASP A 244 0.04 5.36 -7.25
N ALA A 245 -1.17 4.79 -7.40
CA ALA A 245 -2.40 5.55 -7.54
C ALA A 245 -2.76 6.28 -6.25
N ASP A 246 -2.59 5.62 -5.09
CA ASP A 246 -2.79 6.22 -3.76
C ASP A 246 -1.81 7.38 -3.51
N THR A 247 -0.52 7.13 -3.74
CA THR A 247 0.53 8.14 -3.58
C THR A 247 0.26 9.38 -4.43
N ALA A 248 -0.09 9.19 -5.71
CA ALA A 248 -0.44 10.29 -6.60
C ALA A 248 -1.73 11.00 -6.14
N GLY A 249 -2.73 10.25 -5.70
CA GLY A 249 -4.00 10.76 -5.19
C GLY A 249 -3.81 11.67 -3.97
N HIS A 250 -3.02 11.25 -2.99
CA HIS A 250 -2.71 12.06 -1.82
C HIS A 250 -1.97 13.35 -2.16
N GLN A 251 -0.99 13.27 -3.06
CA GLN A 251 -0.09 14.39 -3.35
C GLN A 251 -0.71 15.40 -4.31
N TYR A 252 -1.43 14.94 -5.33
CA TYR A 252 -1.90 15.78 -6.44
C TYR A 252 -3.44 15.83 -6.55
N GLY A 253 -4.15 14.99 -5.82
CA GLY A 253 -5.60 14.84 -5.87
C GLY A 253 -6.09 13.81 -6.88
N PRO A 254 -7.32 13.27 -6.67
CA PRO A 254 -7.85 12.12 -7.41
C PRO A 254 -8.08 12.37 -8.91
N ASP A 255 -8.16 13.63 -9.32
CA ASP A 255 -8.48 14.04 -10.70
C ASP A 255 -7.27 14.60 -11.43
N SER A 256 -6.06 14.44 -10.89
CA SER A 256 -4.81 14.98 -11.44
C SER A 256 -4.28 14.15 -12.62
N SER A 257 -3.45 14.79 -13.46
CA SER A 257 -2.72 14.08 -14.51
C SER A 257 -1.74 13.05 -13.95
N GLN A 258 -1.21 13.28 -12.74
CA GLN A 258 -0.31 12.32 -12.06
C GLN A 258 -1.04 11.03 -11.67
N VAL A 259 -2.32 11.13 -11.29
CA VAL A 259 -3.15 9.92 -11.08
C VAL A 259 -3.39 9.22 -12.42
N ALA A 260 -3.66 9.96 -13.51
CA ALA A 260 -3.79 9.36 -14.85
C ALA A 260 -2.51 8.63 -15.28
N ASP A 261 -1.33 9.26 -15.07
CA ASP A 261 -0.03 8.66 -15.38
C ASP A 261 0.20 7.37 -14.56
N ALA A 262 -0.10 7.38 -13.26
CA ALA A 262 -0.01 6.20 -12.39
C ALA A 262 -0.96 5.08 -12.86
N VAL A 263 -2.20 5.42 -13.25
CA VAL A 263 -3.15 4.44 -13.80
C VAL A 263 -2.61 3.78 -15.07
N HIS A 264 -2.02 4.56 -15.99
CA HIS A 264 -1.46 4.01 -17.23
C HIS A 264 -0.24 3.13 -16.98
N GLU A 265 0.64 3.51 -16.04
CA GLU A 265 1.79 2.68 -15.64
C GLU A 265 1.31 1.33 -15.06
N LEU A 266 0.38 1.39 -14.10
CA LEU A 266 -0.19 0.20 -13.49
C LEU A 266 -0.92 -0.70 -14.49
N ASP A 267 -1.69 -0.11 -15.41
CA ASP A 267 -2.37 -0.84 -16.49
C ASP A 267 -1.36 -1.57 -17.39
N GLY A 268 -0.24 -0.93 -17.73
CA GLY A 268 0.85 -1.55 -18.47
C GLY A 268 1.45 -2.75 -17.73
N GLU A 269 1.63 -2.66 -16.42
CA GLU A 269 2.14 -3.78 -15.62
C GLU A 269 1.11 -4.93 -15.49
N ILE A 270 -0.18 -4.62 -15.42
CA ILE A 270 -1.24 -5.63 -15.50
C ILE A 270 -1.23 -6.32 -16.88
N GLY A 271 -1.06 -5.58 -17.97
CA GLY A 271 -0.90 -6.15 -19.32
C GLY A 271 0.27 -7.14 -19.41
N ARG A 272 1.45 -6.75 -18.90
CA ARG A 272 2.63 -7.63 -18.82
C ARG A 272 2.36 -8.89 -17.99
N LEU A 273 1.67 -8.74 -16.86
CA LEU A 273 1.31 -9.89 -16.02
C LEU A 273 0.36 -10.84 -16.74
N MET A 274 -0.66 -10.32 -17.43
CA MET A 274 -1.60 -11.11 -18.23
C MET A 274 -0.89 -11.90 -19.33
N ASP A 275 0.02 -11.27 -20.07
CA ASP A 275 0.80 -11.91 -21.12
C ASP A 275 1.71 -13.01 -20.55
N GLY A 276 2.43 -12.72 -19.47
CA GLY A 276 3.28 -13.69 -18.79
C GLY A 276 2.50 -14.89 -18.23
N ILE A 277 1.31 -14.69 -17.64
CA ILE A 277 0.42 -15.77 -17.21
C ILE A 277 0.05 -16.67 -18.40
N LYS A 278 -0.37 -16.07 -19.51
CA LYS A 278 -0.74 -16.81 -20.73
C LYS A 278 0.40 -17.67 -21.28
N GLU A 279 1.63 -17.19 -21.22
CA GLU A 279 2.82 -17.93 -21.66
C GLU A 279 3.07 -19.19 -20.82
N THR A 280 2.77 -19.16 -19.52
CA THR A 280 2.94 -20.31 -18.62
C THR A 280 2.01 -21.47 -18.95
N LYS A 281 0.86 -21.22 -19.56
CA LYS A 281 -0.25 -22.18 -19.80
C LYS A 281 -0.81 -22.80 -18.51
N LEU A 282 -0.55 -22.19 -17.37
CA LEU A 282 -1.09 -22.63 -16.08
C LEU A 282 -2.54 -22.14 -15.93
N PRO A 283 -3.38 -22.88 -15.19
CA PRO A 283 -4.74 -22.44 -14.87
C PRO A 283 -4.70 -21.39 -13.76
N VAL A 284 -4.52 -20.12 -14.13
CA VAL A 284 -4.39 -19.01 -13.19
C VAL A 284 -5.63 -18.11 -13.25
N ASP A 285 -6.27 -17.91 -12.12
CA ASP A 285 -7.27 -16.85 -11.93
C ASP A 285 -6.57 -15.59 -11.46
N LEU A 286 -6.72 -14.51 -12.22
CA LEU A 286 -6.18 -13.19 -11.93
C LEU A 286 -7.31 -12.32 -11.35
N ILE A 287 -7.14 -11.88 -10.12
CA ILE A 287 -8.05 -10.93 -9.45
C ILE A 287 -7.27 -9.64 -9.23
N VAL A 288 -7.75 -8.54 -9.81
CA VAL A 288 -7.20 -7.20 -9.63
C VAL A 288 -8.24 -6.35 -8.93
N LEU A 289 -7.87 -5.79 -7.79
CA LEU A 289 -8.76 -4.97 -6.98
C LEU A 289 -7.99 -3.79 -6.37
N ALA A 290 -8.69 -2.95 -5.65
CA ALA A 290 -8.12 -1.96 -4.75
C ALA A 290 -8.72 -2.14 -3.35
N ASP A 291 -8.09 -1.55 -2.37
CA ASP A 291 -8.54 -1.54 -0.99
C ASP A 291 -9.56 -0.45 -0.72
N HIS A 292 -9.43 0.71 -1.36
CA HIS A 292 -10.33 1.86 -1.34
C HIS A 292 -10.17 2.74 -2.58
N GLY A 293 -10.98 3.78 -2.66
CA GLY A 293 -10.83 4.85 -3.64
C GLY A 293 -10.14 6.09 -3.06
N MET A 294 -10.39 7.25 -3.67
CA MET A 294 -9.76 8.52 -3.29
C MET A 294 -10.71 9.69 -3.57
N VAL A 295 -10.76 10.67 -2.66
CA VAL A 295 -11.54 11.90 -2.83
C VAL A 295 -10.69 13.13 -2.55
N LYS A 296 -11.00 14.25 -3.20
CA LYS A 296 -10.34 15.53 -2.93
C LYS A 296 -10.78 16.06 -1.57
N VAL A 297 -9.80 16.47 -0.73
CA VAL A 297 -10.07 17.08 0.58
C VAL A 297 -10.68 18.47 0.40
N GLU A 298 -11.71 18.77 1.17
CA GLU A 298 -12.38 20.06 1.18
C GLU A 298 -12.02 20.89 2.42
N GLY A 299 -11.53 22.10 2.18
CA GLY A 299 -11.26 23.08 3.23
C GLY A 299 -10.06 22.76 4.10
N ALA A 300 -9.96 23.48 5.23
CA ALA A 300 -8.96 23.24 6.24
C ALA A 300 -9.34 22.07 7.14
N ALA A 301 -8.35 21.45 7.79
CA ALA A 301 -8.59 20.40 8.76
C ALA A 301 -9.54 20.86 9.89
N ILE A 302 -10.50 20.03 10.21
CA ILE A 302 -11.44 20.24 11.31
C ILE A 302 -10.76 19.81 12.60
N ARG A 303 -10.55 20.75 13.48
CA ARG A 303 -9.89 20.54 14.77
C ARG A 303 -10.95 20.33 15.84
N LEU A 304 -10.98 19.16 16.46
CA LEU A 304 -11.97 18.82 17.49
C LEU A 304 -11.82 19.66 18.77
N ASP A 305 -10.61 20.12 19.08
CA ASP A 305 -10.37 21.02 20.23
C ASP A 305 -11.12 22.36 20.10
N GLN A 306 -11.38 22.83 18.88
CA GLN A 306 -12.20 24.03 18.64
C GLN A 306 -13.70 23.82 18.91
N TYR A 307 -14.14 22.56 19.00
CA TYR A 307 -15.51 22.16 19.31
C TYR A 307 -15.69 21.74 20.79
N GLY A 308 -14.66 21.91 21.60
CA GLY A 308 -14.70 21.65 23.04
C GLY A 308 -14.09 20.32 23.47
N LEU A 309 -13.41 19.59 22.58
CA LEU A 309 -12.63 18.43 22.98
C LEU A 309 -11.50 18.88 23.91
N ASN A 310 -11.42 18.27 25.10
CA ASN A 310 -10.32 18.50 26.02
C ASN A 310 -9.35 17.30 26.01
N PRO A 311 -8.10 17.48 25.52
CA PRO A 311 -7.12 16.39 25.46
C PRO A 311 -6.83 15.74 26.81
N SER A 312 -7.05 16.44 27.92
CA SER A 312 -6.80 15.89 29.27
C SER A 312 -7.73 14.71 29.64
N TRP A 313 -8.84 14.50 28.93
CA TRP A 313 -9.77 13.39 29.15
C TRP A 313 -9.24 12.07 28.60
N PHE A 314 -8.18 12.10 27.78
CA PHE A 314 -7.69 10.92 27.08
C PHE A 314 -6.37 10.42 27.66
N ALA A 315 -6.22 9.10 27.71
CA ALA A 315 -4.96 8.42 27.99
C ALA A 315 -4.04 8.48 26.77
N GLN A 316 -4.62 8.35 25.57
CA GLN A 316 -3.95 8.49 24.27
C GLN A 316 -4.91 9.13 23.26
N ILE A 317 -4.33 9.84 22.29
CA ILE A 317 -4.99 10.29 21.08
C ILE A 317 -4.05 9.95 19.93
N VAL A 318 -4.54 9.16 18.95
CA VAL A 318 -3.78 8.78 17.77
C VAL A 318 -4.54 9.26 16.54
N ASP A 319 -4.00 10.22 15.84
CA ASP A 319 -4.69 10.96 14.77
C ASP A 319 -6.04 11.53 15.23
N SER A 320 -7.16 10.95 14.83
CA SER A 320 -8.51 11.28 15.30
C SER A 320 -9.15 10.21 16.19
N ILE A 321 -8.40 9.16 16.55
CA ILE A 321 -8.89 8.10 17.42
C ILE A 321 -8.66 8.48 18.87
N LEU A 322 -9.71 8.44 19.66
CA LEU A 322 -9.78 8.98 21.02
C LEU A 322 -9.83 7.83 22.05
N TYR A 323 -8.82 7.68 22.90
CA TYR A 323 -8.75 6.65 23.93
C TYR A 323 -8.94 7.29 25.33
N PRO A 324 -10.17 7.30 25.88
CA PRO A 324 -10.48 8.00 27.12
C PRO A 324 -9.83 7.31 28.33
N LYS A 325 -9.62 8.09 29.41
CA LYS A 325 -9.12 7.57 30.69
C LYS A 325 -10.19 6.81 31.47
N SER A 326 -11.45 7.17 31.25
CA SER A 326 -12.62 6.58 31.91
C SER A 326 -13.85 6.67 30.99
N ASP A 327 -14.90 5.91 31.34
CA ASP A 327 -16.19 6.01 30.64
C ASP A 327 -16.83 7.39 30.81
N ASP A 328 -16.66 8.03 31.97
CA ASP A 328 -17.11 9.42 32.21
C ASP A 328 -16.39 10.41 31.27
N ASP A 329 -15.10 10.22 31.01
CA ASP A 329 -14.34 11.07 30.10
C ASP A 329 -14.77 10.84 28.64
N ALA A 330 -15.08 9.61 28.25
CA ALA A 330 -15.68 9.30 26.95
C ALA A 330 -17.05 9.98 26.79
N GLN A 331 -17.89 9.94 27.83
CA GLN A 331 -19.19 10.60 27.83
C GLN A 331 -19.05 12.12 27.72
N ARG A 332 -18.12 12.73 28.45
CA ARG A 332 -17.85 14.19 28.34
C ARG A 332 -17.42 14.57 26.94
N ALA A 333 -16.53 13.79 26.32
CA ALA A 333 -16.07 14.03 24.95
C ALA A 333 -17.21 13.91 23.93
N TYR A 334 -18.05 12.88 24.08
CA TYR A 334 -19.24 12.71 23.26
C TYR A 334 -20.20 13.91 23.37
N GLU A 335 -20.52 14.37 24.60
CA GLU A 335 -21.40 15.50 24.83
C GLU A 335 -20.81 16.82 24.32
N ALA A 336 -19.50 16.99 24.44
CA ALA A 336 -18.81 18.17 23.94
C ALA A 336 -18.88 18.30 22.42
N LEU A 337 -18.81 17.18 21.70
CA LEU A 337 -18.70 17.16 20.23
C LEU A 337 -20.04 16.94 19.51
N ARG A 338 -20.99 16.19 20.10
CA ARG A 338 -22.23 15.80 19.40
C ARG A 338 -23.03 17.03 18.97
N GLY A 339 -23.44 17.04 17.69
CA GLY A 339 -24.27 18.11 17.12
C GLY A 339 -23.59 19.49 17.04
N LYS A 340 -22.27 19.57 17.21
CA LYS A 340 -21.51 20.82 17.11
C LYS A 340 -21.18 21.22 15.68
N SER A 341 -21.24 20.29 14.74
CA SER A 341 -20.97 20.51 13.32
C SER A 341 -21.81 19.56 12.48
N ASP A 342 -22.12 19.94 11.27
CA ASP A 342 -22.70 19.10 10.22
C ASP A 342 -21.61 18.32 9.44
N LYS A 343 -20.35 18.65 9.67
CA LYS A 343 -19.22 18.04 8.97
C LYS A 343 -18.72 16.73 9.60
N PHE A 344 -19.21 16.38 10.78
CA PHE A 344 -18.92 15.11 11.43
C PHE A 344 -20.08 14.65 12.32
N LEU A 345 -20.19 13.35 12.46
CA LEU A 345 -21.05 12.68 13.43
C LEU A 345 -20.18 12.14 14.57
N VAL A 346 -20.75 12.04 15.75
CA VAL A 346 -20.07 11.50 16.93
C VAL A 346 -20.94 10.45 17.57
N TYR A 347 -20.37 9.32 17.86
CA TYR A 347 -21.04 8.18 18.49
C TYR A 347 -20.23 7.72 19.70
N ARG A 348 -20.91 7.28 20.76
CA ARG A 348 -20.25 6.35 21.68
C ARG A 348 -19.98 5.06 20.89
N ARG A 349 -18.81 4.39 21.10
CA ARG A 349 -18.44 3.24 20.28
C ARG A 349 -19.57 2.23 20.12
N ALA A 350 -20.18 1.77 21.23
CA ALA A 350 -21.30 0.83 21.18
C ALA A 350 -22.59 1.36 20.51
N GLN A 351 -22.61 2.60 20.03
CA GLN A 351 -23.72 3.25 19.33
C GLN A 351 -23.38 3.60 17.88
N VAL A 352 -22.20 3.22 17.40
CA VAL A 352 -21.84 3.33 15.98
C VAL A 352 -22.85 2.51 15.18
N PRO A 353 -23.38 3.05 14.06
CA PRO A 353 -24.34 2.31 13.24
C PRO A 353 -23.79 0.96 12.78
N GLY A 354 -24.53 -0.12 13.01
CA GLY A 354 -24.06 -1.50 12.78
C GLY A 354 -23.61 -1.80 11.34
N TYR A 355 -24.06 -1.02 10.34
CA TYR A 355 -23.60 -1.17 8.95
C TYR A 355 -22.14 -0.74 8.74
N LEU A 356 -21.55 -0.01 9.69
CA LEU A 356 -20.13 0.38 9.64
C LEU A 356 -19.21 -0.74 10.17
N HIS A 357 -19.75 -1.70 10.92
CA HIS A 357 -18.94 -2.78 11.52
C HIS A 357 -17.71 -2.22 12.25
N PHE A 358 -17.97 -1.26 13.17
CA PHE A 358 -16.93 -0.52 13.87
C PHE A 358 -17.43 -0.09 15.27
N ASP A 359 -17.92 -1.05 16.06
CA ASP A 359 -18.58 -0.76 17.33
C ASP A 359 -18.12 -1.64 18.51
N SER A 360 -17.29 -2.65 18.25
CA SER A 360 -16.98 -3.69 19.23
C SER A 360 -15.53 -3.73 19.71
N ASN A 361 -14.56 -3.21 18.94
CA ASN A 361 -13.14 -3.32 19.26
C ASN A 361 -12.62 -2.11 20.06
N PRO A 362 -11.99 -2.30 21.24
CA PRO A 362 -11.43 -1.21 22.02
C PRO A 362 -10.38 -0.34 21.28
N ARG A 363 -9.72 -0.88 20.24
CA ARG A 363 -8.75 -0.17 19.42
C ARG A 363 -9.38 0.93 18.56
N GLU A 364 -10.70 0.93 18.39
CA GLU A 364 -11.47 1.94 17.65
C GLU A 364 -11.60 3.28 18.41
N GLY A 365 -11.29 3.27 19.70
CA GLY A 365 -11.48 4.43 20.58
C GLY A 365 -12.93 4.64 21.02
N ASP A 366 -13.18 5.69 21.82
CA ASP A 366 -14.50 6.12 22.28
C ASP A 366 -14.43 7.58 22.76
N PRO A 367 -15.21 8.54 22.24
CA PRO A 367 -16.18 8.37 21.16
C PRO A 367 -15.53 8.22 19.77
N VAL A 368 -16.27 7.63 18.84
CA VAL A 368 -15.92 7.53 17.43
C VAL A 368 -16.43 8.76 16.68
N VAL A 369 -15.55 9.40 15.92
CA VAL A 369 -15.88 10.57 15.11
C VAL A 369 -15.87 10.17 13.63
N VAL A 370 -17.03 10.30 12.97
CA VAL A 370 -17.25 9.91 11.58
C VAL A 370 -17.43 11.15 10.72
N PRO A 371 -16.52 11.45 9.76
CA PRO A 371 -16.70 12.56 8.82
C PRO A 371 -17.94 12.36 7.94
N THR A 372 -18.69 13.43 7.65
CA THR A 372 -19.88 13.41 6.78
C THR A 372 -19.58 13.78 5.33
N GLY A 373 -18.37 14.23 5.05
CA GLY A 373 -17.86 14.64 3.75
C GLY A 373 -16.35 14.51 3.71
N PRO A 374 -15.68 14.98 2.64
CA PRO A 374 -14.25 14.83 2.43
C PRO A 374 -13.44 15.80 3.30
N TYR A 375 -13.69 15.76 4.59
CA TYR A 375 -13.05 16.61 5.57
C TYR A 375 -11.97 15.85 6.33
N LEU A 376 -10.78 16.45 6.45
CA LEU A 376 -9.75 15.95 7.34
C LEU A 376 -10.12 16.34 8.78
N ILE A 377 -10.20 15.34 9.67
CA ILE A 377 -10.47 15.56 11.10
C ILE A 377 -9.20 15.29 11.90
N THR A 378 -8.87 16.21 12.81
CA THR A 378 -7.74 16.09 13.75
C THR A 378 -8.21 16.43 15.16
N ALA A 379 -7.59 15.84 16.16
CA ALA A 379 -7.93 16.12 17.55
C ALA A 379 -7.51 17.55 17.96
N SER A 380 -6.34 18.01 17.49
CA SER A 380 -5.78 19.33 17.79
C SER A 380 -4.99 19.90 16.62
N GLY A 381 -4.50 21.14 16.75
CA GLY A 381 -3.68 21.80 15.74
C GLY A 381 -2.25 21.28 15.60
N ASP A 382 -1.79 20.44 16.53
CA ASP A 382 -0.40 19.98 16.57
C ASP A 382 -0.15 18.76 15.68
N SER A 383 -1.20 18.24 14.99
CA SER A 383 -1.04 17.13 14.04
C SER A 383 -0.45 17.61 12.72
N ARG A 384 0.47 16.83 12.11
CA ARG A 384 1.06 17.15 10.81
C ARG A 384 0.02 17.37 9.70
N GLY A 385 -1.10 16.67 9.76
CA GLY A 385 -2.20 16.81 8.81
C GLY A 385 -2.94 18.14 8.92
N ALA A 386 -2.89 18.83 10.08
CA ALA A 386 -3.51 20.13 10.26
C ALA A 386 -2.75 21.25 9.54
N GLU A 387 -1.41 21.16 9.50
CA GLU A 387 -0.55 22.18 8.88
C GLU A 387 -0.46 22.02 7.36
N HIS A 388 -0.37 20.77 6.89
CA HIS A 388 -0.21 20.43 5.48
C HIS A 388 -1.15 19.29 5.09
N PRO A 389 -2.46 19.58 4.91
CA PRO A 389 -3.41 18.54 4.54
C PRO A 389 -3.07 17.96 3.16
N PRO A 390 -3.22 16.64 2.95
CA PRO A 390 -3.09 16.04 1.64
C PRO A 390 -4.15 16.62 0.68
N VAL A 391 -3.88 16.59 -0.63
CA VAL A 391 -4.83 17.08 -1.63
C VAL A 391 -5.99 16.09 -1.79
N GLY A 392 -5.69 14.80 -1.78
CA GLY A 392 -6.67 13.71 -1.75
C GLY A 392 -6.57 12.90 -0.47
N MET A 393 -7.69 12.29 -0.06
CA MET A 393 -7.81 11.49 1.15
C MET A 393 -8.84 10.38 0.97
N HIS A 394 -8.78 9.41 1.86
CA HIS A 394 -9.70 8.29 2.01
C HIS A 394 -9.96 8.04 3.51
N GLY A 395 -10.69 6.97 3.87
CA GLY A 395 -11.04 6.67 5.26
C GLY A 395 -12.50 7.00 5.60
N TYR A 396 -13.29 7.36 4.60
CA TYR A 396 -14.68 7.77 4.77
C TYR A 396 -15.66 6.61 4.61
N ASP A 397 -16.91 6.83 5.00
CA ASP A 397 -18.03 5.90 4.80
C ASP A 397 -18.35 5.75 3.30
N ALA A 398 -18.04 4.59 2.72
CA ALA A 398 -18.24 4.30 1.29
C ALA A 398 -19.72 4.24 0.87
N THR A 399 -20.65 4.11 1.82
CA THR A 399 -22.08 4.16 1.54
C THR A 399 -22.57 5.59 1.31
N ARG A 400 -21.88 6.57 1.88
CA ARG A 400 -22.17 8.01 1.73
C ARG A 400 -21.29 8.68 0.70
N MET A 401 -20.08 8.17 0.50
CA MET A 401 -19.07 8.74 -0.41
C MET A 401 -18.67 7.67 -1.45
N PRO A 402 -19.34 7.65 -2.61
CA PRO A 402 -19.06 6.66 -3.67
C PRO A 402 -17.62 6.67 -4.17
N GLU A 403 -16.91 7.79 -4.00
CA GLU A 403 -15.50 7.92 -4.33
C GLU A 403 -14.58 7.00 -3.51
N MET A 404 -15.08 6.47 -2.39
CA MET A 404 -14.36 5.46 -1.60
C MET A 404 -14.43 4.06 -2.20
N LYS A 405 -15.36 3.81 -3.14
CA LYS A 405 -15.48 2.50 -3.77
C LYS A 405 -14.25 2.17 -4.59
N ALA A 406 -13.85 0.92 -4.53
CA ALA A 406 -12.62 0.36 -5.06
C ALA A 406 -12.85 -0.40 -6.37
N LEU A 407 -11.81 -0.53 -7.19
CA LEU A 407 -11.80 -1.42 -8.34
C LEU A 407 -12.00 -2.88 -7.90
N PHE A 408 -12.74 -3.65 -8.71
CA PHE A 408 -12.73 -5.12 -8.68
C PHE A 408 -12.92 -5.67 -10.08
N VAL A 409 -11.96 -6.44 -10.55
CA VAL A 409 -12.02 -7.22 -11.79
C VAL A 409 -11.38 -8.59 -11.56
N ALA A 410 -11.95 -9.64 -12.15
CA ALA A 410 -11.44 -11.01 -12.02
C ALA A 410 -11.64 -11.78 -13.34
N ALA A 411 -10.62 -12.50 -13.79
CA ALA A 411 -10.74 -13.38 -14.95
C ALA A 411 -9.82 -14.58 -14.81
N GLY A 412 -10.23 -15.72 -15.39
CA GLY A 412 -9.45 -16.93 -15.37
C GLY A 412 -10.28 -18.18 -15.65
N PRO A 413 -9.69 -19.36 -15.45
CA PRO A 413 -10.36 -20.62 -15.74
C PRO A 413 -11.62 -20.84 -14.91
N ASP A 414 -11.68 -20.35 -13.65
CA ASP A 414 -12.82 -20.54 -12.75
C ASP A 414 -13.84 -19.39 -12.82
N ILE A 415 -13.50 -18.29 -13.48
CA ILE A 415 -14.33 -17.09 -13.55
C ILE A 415 -15.18 -17.08 -14.83
N ARG A 416 -16.47 -16.77 -14.70
CA ARG A 416 -17.39 -16.59 -15.81
C ARG A 416 -17.09 -15.30 -16.57
N SER A 417 -17.12 -15.36 -17.90
CA SER A 417 -16.89 -14.20 -18.76
C SER A 417 -18.14 -13.31 -18.85
N GLY A 418 -17.92 -11.98 -18.90
CA GLY A 418 -18.94 -10.97 -19.14
C GLY A 418 -19.93 -10.76 -17.99
N VAL A 419 -19.53 -11.03 -16.75
CA VAL A 419 -20.39 -10.83 -15.58
C VAL A 419 -20.17 -9.44 -14.98
N ALA A 420 -21.20 -8.61 -14.97
CA ALA A 420 -21.23 -7.35 -14.23
C ALA A 420 -21.95 -7.56 -12.89
N MET A 421 -21.30 -7.21 -11.79
CA MET A 421 -21.81 -7.40 -10.44
C MET A 421 -22.33 -6.08 -9.86
N MET A 422 -23.32 -6.20 -8.99
CA MET A 422 -23.71 -5.09 -8.10
C MET A 422 -22.57 -4.79 -7.11
N PRO A 423 -22.52 -3.59 -6.52
CA PRO A 423 -21.58 -3.29 -5.45
C PRO A 423 -21.68 -4.32 -4.31
N PHE A 424 -20.54 -4.75 -3.81
CA PHE A 424 -20.43 -5.71 -2.72
C PHE A 424 -19.26 -5.34 -1.78
N GLU A 425 -19.31 -5.82 -0.55
CA GLU A 425 -18.30 -5.53 0.45
C GLU A 425 -17.06 -6.41 0.25
N ASN A 426 -15.86 -5.81 0.40
CA ASN A 426 -14.57 -6.45 0.17
C ASN A 426 -14.28 -7.67 1.07
N VAL A 427 -14.93 -7.78 2.20
CA VAL A 427 -14.88 -8.93 3.11
C VAL A 427 -15.26 -10.24 2.41
N ASN A 428 -16.07 -10.19 1.33
CA ASN A 428 -16.50 -11.34 0.56
C ASN A 428 -15.46 -11.90 -0.42
N VAL A 429 -14.31 -11.20 -0.62
CA VAL A 429 -13.22 -11.66 -1.50
C VAL A 429 -12.51 -12.89 -0.90
N TYR A 430 -12.37 -12.95 0.41
CA TYR A 430 -11.73 -14.08 1.09
C TYR A 430 -12.39 -15.42 0.75
N PRO A 431 -13.69 -15.64 0.99
CA PRO A 431 -14.32 -16.92 0.68
C PRO A 431 -14.35 -17.24 -0.82
N LEU A 432 -14.34 -16.24 -1.71
CA LEU A 432 -14.18 -16.45 -3.16
C LEU A 432 -12.84 -17.11 -3.48
N ILE A 433 -11.73 -16.52 -2.99
CA ILE A 433 -10.39 -17.03 -3.24
C ILE A 433 -10.21 -18.41 -2.61
N ALA A 434 -10.69 -18.58 -1.37
CA ALA A 434 -10.65 -19.89 -0.71
C ALA A 434 -11.38 -20.97 -1.51
N LYS A 435 -12.55 -20.65 -2.11
CA LYS A 435 -13.31 -21.59 -2.97
C LYS A 435 -12.53 -21.96 -4.22
N ILE A 436 -11.95 -20.99 -4.95
CA ILE A 436 -11.13 -21.24 -6.15
C ILE A 436 -9.94 -22.14 -5.83
N LEU A 437 -9.24 -21.88 -4.75
CA LEU A 437 -8.09 -22.69 -4.30
C LEU A 437 -8.50 -24.04 -3.67
N GLY A 438 -9.79 -24.24 -3.38
CA GLY A 438 -10.30 -25.42 -2.68
C GLY A 438 -9.81 -25.54 -1.24
N LEU A 439 -9.63 -24.37 -0.55
CA LEU A 439 -9.25 -24.31 0.85
C LEU A 439 -10.49 -24.44 1.75
N ASP A 440 -10.36 -25.22 2.81
CA ASP A 440 -11.42 -25.37 3.83
C ASP A 440 -11.39 -24.20 4.82
N ILE A 441 -12.49 -23.45 4.86
CA ILE A 441 -12.71 -22.30 5.77
C ILE A 441 -13.72 -22.64 6.90
N THR A 442 -14.19 -23.86 7.01
CA THR A 442 -15.26 -24.23 7.97
C THR A 442 -14.77 -24.35 9.40
N ASN A 443 -13.47 -24.63 9.60
CA ASN A 443 -12.87 -24.90 10.90
C ASN A 443 -11.65 -24.02 11.19
N LEU A 444 -11.77 -22.71 10.94
CA LEU A 444 -10.70 -21.77 11.24
C LEU A 444 -10.47 -21.68 12.77
N LYS A 445 -9.21 -21.70 13.19
CA LYS A 445 -8.84 -21.58 14.62
C LYS A 445 -9.32 -20.27 15.26
N THR A 446 -9.52 -19.24 14.44
CA THR A 446 -9.94 -17.90 14.86
C THR A 446 -11.45 -17.70 14.87
N GLY A 447 -12.22 -18.72 14.58
CA GLY A 447 -13.67 -18.64 14.46
C GLY A 447 -14.17 -18.35 13.04
N PRO A 448 -15.47 -18.15 12.86
CA PRO A 448 -16.08 -17.91 11.57
C PRO A 448 -15.63 -16.55 10.99
N ILE A 449 -15.69 -16.42 9.67
CA ILE A 449 -15.49 -15.17 8.95
C ILE A 449 -16.82 -14.41 8.78
N ASP A 450 -16.71 -13.09 8.52
CA ASP A 450 -17.88 -12.25 8.20
C ASP A 450 -18.28 -12.38 6.73
N GLY A 451 -17.31 -12.61 5.87
CA GLY A 451 -17.49 -12.75 4.42
C GLY A 451 -18.34 -13.96 4.04
N LYS A 452 -19.15 -13.82 2.98
CA LYS A 452 -20.10 -14.82 2.51
C LYS A 452 -19.84 -15.13 1.04
N LEU A 453 -19.54 -16.39 0.70
CA LEU A 453 -19.32 -16.84 -0.67
C LEU A 453 -20.51 -16.54 -1.58
N GLY A 454 -21.76 -16.73 -1.08
CA GLY A 454 -22.97 -16.54 -1.86
C GLY A 454 -23.12 -15.14 -2.49
N VAL A 455 -22.40 -14.13 -1.98
CA VAL A 455 -22.37 -12.79 -2.58
C VAL A 455 -21.64 -12.79 -3.93
N LEU A 456 -20.56 -13.60 -4.05
CA LEU A 456 -19.68 -13.66 -5.23
C LEU A 456 -19.76 -15.00 -5.99
N GLU A 457 -20.50 -15.98 -5.48
CA GLU A 457 -20.58 -17.31 -6.10
C GLU A 457 -21.08 -17.24 -7.55
N GLY A 458 -21.91 -16.27 -7.90
CA GLY A 458 -22.43 -16.07 -9.24
C GLY A 458 -21.39 -15.75 -10.31
N ILE A 459 -20.15 -15.38 -9.93
CA ILE A 459 -19.08 -15.16 -10.90
C ILE A 459 -18.29 -16.45 -11.19
N LEU A 460 -18.44 -17.49 -10.39
CA LEU A 460 -17.75 -18.76 -10.61
C LEU A 460 -18.45 -19.59 -11.70
N LYS A 461 -17.64 -20.28 -12.50
CA LYS A 461 -18.17 -21.31 -13.40
C LYS A 461 -18.74 -22.47 -12.57
N SER A 462 -19.79 -23.08 -13.08
CA SER A 462 -20.29 -24.35 -12.52
C SER A 462 -19.26 -25.45 -12.77
N ASP A 463 -19.02 -26.31 -11.79
CA ASP A 463 -18.19 -27.52 -11.91
C ASP A 463 -18.74 -28.46 -13.00
#